data_18295c2a0d4b8bb9e1414c3a9de11926
#
_entry.id   18295c2a0d4b8bb9e1414c3a9de11926
#
_cell.length_a   1.000
_cell.length_b   1.000
_cell.length_c   1.000
_cell.angle_alpha   90.00
_cell.angle_beta   90.00
_cell.angle_gamma   90.00
#
_symmetry.space_group_name_H-M   'P 1'
#
loop_
_entity.id
_entity.type
_entity.pdbx_description
1 polymer ?
#
loop_
_entity_poly.entity_id
_entity_poly.type
_entity_poly.pdbx_seq_one_letter_code
_entity_poly.pdbx_strand_id
1 'polypeptide(L)'
;MKVSILDDYHDTLRTLPCFAKLAGHEVTIWNDHLQDTDALAERLKDTEALVLIRERTQLRGPLLERLPKLRLISQRSVYPHVDVDACTRLGILLCSNLHAGTPSWAAAELNFGLILAAMRQIPQQVASMKAGKWQMGVGSSLRGKTLGIFGYGRIGSVNAGYGKAFGMNILVWSREASLEKARADGYAVAASKEAFFEQSDIVSLHLRLVDATRGIVTAADLARMKPTALLVNTSRAGLIEPGALVEALRAGRPGMAALDVFEKEPLTDTSDPLLNMPNVICTPHIGYVSRDEYETQFSDIFDQIVAYAAGAPINMINPEAWRPETI
;
A
#
# COMPACT_ATOMS: atom_id res chain seq x y z
N MET A 1 -3.50 -27.87 -11.94
CA MET A 1 -2.24 -27.31 -11.40
C MET A 1 -2.31 -27.24 -9.89
N LYS A 2 -1.14 -27.37 -9.23
CA LYS A 2 -1.01 -27.07 -7.80
C LYS A 2 -0.72 -25.58 -7.60
N VAL A 3 -1.66 -24.88 -7.02
CA VAL A 3 -1.63 -23.44 -6.80
C VAL A 3 -1.38 -23.15 -5.33
N SER A 4 -0.33 -22.38 -5.01
CA SER A 4 -0.11 -21.85 -3.67
C SER A 4 -0.40 -20.35 -3.62
N ILE A 5 -1.14 -19.92 -2.61
CA ILE A 5 -1.43 -18.50 -2.32
C ILE A 5 -0.75 -18.17 -1.00
N LEU A 6 0.14 -17.17 -0.99
CA LEU A 6 0.87 -16.74 0.19
C LEU A 6 0.20 -15.55 0.89
N ASP A 7 0.43 -15.45 2.20
CA ASP A 7 0.13 -14.25 2.99
C ASP A 7 -1.36 -13.84 3.07
N ASP A 8 -2.31 -14.77 2.90
CA ASP A 8 -3.73 -14.45 3.14
C ASP A 8 -4.06 -14.46 4.64
N TYR A 9 -3.57 -13.47 5.37
CA TYR A 9 -3.69 -13.35 6.82
C TYR A 9 -5.13 -13.46 7.36
N HIS A 10 -6.11 -13.22 6.52
CA HIS A 10 -7.53 -13.18 6.91
C HIS A 10 -8.31 -14.42 6.50
N ASP A 11 -7.66 -15.36 5.78
CA ASP A 11 -8.32 -16.50 5.12
C ASP A 11 -9.57 -16.08 4.32
N THR A 12 -9.45 -14.94 3.64
CA THR A 12 -10.58 -14.29 2.99
C THR A 12 -10.77 -14.76 1.56
N LEU A 13 -9.71 -15.12 0.85
CA LEU A 13 -9.76 -15.36 -0.59
C LEU A 13 -10.73 -16.47 -0.99
N ARG A 14 -10.79 -17.55 -0.20
CA ARG A 14 -11.75 -18.64 -0.44
C ARG A 14 -13.21 -18.25 -0.28
N THR A 15 -13.50 -17.09 0.31
CA THR A 15 -14.86 -16.55 0.50
C THR A 15 -15.29 -15.59 -0.61
N LEU A 16 -14.40 -15.26 -1.53
CA LEU A 16 -14.67 -14.36 -2.63
C LEU A 16 -15.32 -15.09 -3.80
N PRO A 17 -16.28 -14.48 -4.50
CA PRO A 17 -16.89 -15.06 -5.71
C PRO A 17 -15.86 -15.48 -6.76
N CYS A 18 -14.81 -14.67 -6.97
CA CYS A 18 -13.76 -14.96 -7.96
C CYS A 18 -12.96 -16.23 -7.65
N PHE A 19 -12.96 -16.73 -6.41
CA PHE A 19 -12.26 -17.97 -6.05
C PHE A 19 -12.78 -19.18 -6.84
N ALA A 20 -14.04 -19.16 -7.26
CA ALA A 20 -14.63 -20.20 -8.11
C ALA A 20 -13.88 -20.39 -9.45
N LYS A 21 -13.13 -19.38 -9.93
CA LYS A 21 -12.30 -19.49 -11.13
C LYS A 21 -11.18 -20.54 -11.00
N LEU A 22 -10.76 -20.82 -9.78
CA LEU A 22 -9.75 -21.83 -9.49
C LEU A 22 -10.34 -23.26 -9.34
N ALA A 23 -11.63 -23.46 -9.62
CA ALA A 23 -12.23 -24.78 -9.65
C ALA A 23 -11.48 -25.69 -10.64
N GLY A 24 -11.09 -26.90 -10.20
CA GLY A 24 -10.27 -27.83 -11.00
C GLY A 24 -8.76 -27.70 -10.75
N HIS A 25 -8.32 -26.75 -9.92
CA HIS A 25 -6.94 -26.66 -9.43
C HIS A 25 -6.86 -27.13 -7.96
N GLU A 26 -5.70 -27.66 -7.57
CA GLU A 26 -5.39 -28.01 -6.19
C GLU A 26 -4.82 -26.75 -5.52
N VAL A 27 -5.62 -26.07 -4.67
CA VAL A 27 -5.26 -24.78 -4.08
C VAL A 27 -4.91 -24.91 -2.62
N THR A 28 -3.71 -24.48 -2.26
CA THR A 28 -3.25 -24.32 -0.87
C THR A 28 -3.12 -22.83 -0.53
N ILE A 29 -3.78 -22.38 0.54
CA ILE A 29 -3.69 -21.00 1.04
C ILE A 29 -2.91 -21.00 2.34
N TRP A 30 -1.88 -20.13 2.40
CA TRP A 30 -1.05 -19.92 3.57
C TRP A 30 -1.45 -18.62 4.26
N ASN A 31 -1.88 -18.72 5.51
CA ASN A 31 -2.42 -17.60 6.27
C ASN A 31 -1.38 -16.94 7.20
N ASP A 32 -0.15 -17.42 7.16
CA ASP A 32 1.01 -16.89 7.88
C ASP A 32 2.00 -16.24 6.93
N HIS A 33 2.94 -15.49 7.48
CA HIS A 33 4.08 -14.96 6.74
C HIS A 33 5.34 -15.77 7.01
N LEU A 34 6.02 -16.16 5.93
CA LEU A 34 7.29 -16.87 5.99
C LEU A 34 8.25 -16.27 4.95
N GLN A 35 9.45 -15.86 5.38
CA GLN A 35 10.46 -15.29 4.49
C GLN A 35 11.78 -16.09 4.47
N ASP A 36 11.97 -17.01 5.43
CA ASP A 36 13.15 -17.88 5.44
C ASP A 36 13.21 -18.73 4.15
N THR A 37 14.34 -18.68 3.47
CA THR A 37 14.50 -19.29 2.14
C THR A 37 14.37 -20.80 2.16
N ASP A 38 14.90 -21.47 3.22
CA ASP A 38 14.86 -22.92 3.33
C ASP A 38 13.44 -23.41 3.61
N ALA A 39 12.76 -22.76 4.54
CA ALA A 39 11.40 -23.07 4.90
C ALA A 39 10.41 -22.76 3.77
N LEU A 40 10.58 -21.66 3.02
CA LEU A 40 9.77 -21.36 1.84
C LEU A 40 10.00 -22.36 0.72
N ALA A 41 11.24 -22.77 0.45
CA ALA A 41 11.54 -23.76 -0.56
C ALA A 41 10.88 -25.11 -0.25
N GLU A 42 10.89 -25.55 1.00
CA GLU A 42 10.19 -26.76 1.43
C GLU A 42 8.67 -26.61 1.33
N ARG A 43 8.14 -25.46 1.76
CA ARG A 43 6.70 -25.14 1.66
C ARG A 43 6.17 -25.17 0.23
N LEU A 44 6.96 -24.66 -0.72
CA LEU A 44 6.55 -24.45 -2.10
C LEU A 44 7.09 -25.51 -3.09
N LYS A 45 7.79 -26.55 -2.65
CA LYS A 45 8.49 -27.54 -3.47
C LYS A 45 7.60 -28.20 -4.54
N ASP A 46 6.31 -28.32 -4.29
CA ASP A 46 5.34 -28.93 -5.21
C ASP A 46 4.46 -27.91 -5.94
N THR A 47 4.68 -26.62 -5.73
CA THR A 47 3.88 -25.53 -6.30
C THR A 47 4.20 -25.36 -7.78
N GLU A 48 3.18 -25.35 -8.63
CA GLU A 48 3.27 -25.10 -10.07
C GLU A 48 2.91 -23.65 -10.42
N ALA A 49 1.94 -23.05 -9.70
CA ALA A 49 1.57 -21.65 -9.82
C ALA A 49 1.54 -20.99 -8.45
N LEU A 50 2.19 -19.83 -8.35
CA LEU A 50 2.29 -19.07 -7.12
C LEU A 50 1.52 -17.76 -7.23
N VAL A 51 0.63 -17.51 -6.27
CA VAL A 51 -0.12 -16.25 -6.12
C VAL A 51 0.52 -15.42 -5.02
N LEU A 52 0.82 -14.16 -5.32
CA LEU A 52 1.37 -13.20 -4.39
C LEU A 52 0.33 -12.16 -3.98
N ILE A 53 0.33 -11.80 -2.71
CA ILE A 53 -0.45 -10.70 -2.18
C ILE A 53 0.47 -9.50 -1.95
N ARG A 54 0.50 -8.60 -2.93
CA ARG A 54 1.34 -7.40 -2.92
C ARG A 54 2.83 -7.76 -2.78
N GLU A 55 3.62 -6.87 -2.21
CA GLU A 55 5.08 -7.04 -2.05
C GLU A 55 5.45 -7.73 -0.72
N ARG A 56 4.58 -8.61 -0.17
CA ARG A 56 4.77 -9.22 1.15
C ARG A 56 5.91 -10.22 1.20
N THR A 57 6.02 -11.11 0.20
CA THR A 57 7.06 -12.13 0.13
C THR A 57 8.08 -11.80 -0.96
N GLN A 58 9.39 -11.81 -0.59
CA GLN A 58 10.48 -11.60 -1.55
C GLN A 58 10.78 -12.90 -2.30
N LEU A 59 10.74 -12.86 -3.63
CA LEU A 59 11.09 -13.97 -4.51
C LEU A 59 12.41 -13.64 -5.24
N ARG A 60 13.52 -14.06 -4.67
CA ARG A 60 14.86 -13.83 -5.20
C ARG A 60 15.46 -15.10 -5.80
N GLY A 61 16.50 -14.96 -6.63
CA GLY A 61 17.17 -16.07 -7.31
C GLY A 61 17.38 -17.31 -6.43
N PRO A 62 18.00 -17.19 -5.22
CA PRO A 62 18.26 -18.34 -4.36
C PRO A 62 17.03 -19.15 -3.95
N LEU A 63 15.87 -18.52 -3.81
CA LEU A 63 14.61 -19.23 -3.56
C LEU A 63 14.06 -19.85 -4.84
N LEU A 64 14.01 -19.08 -5.93
CA LEU A 64 13.43 -19.51 -7.21
C LEU A 64 14.15 -20.73 -7.79
N GLU A 65 15.46 -20.82 -7.64
CA GLU A 65 16.29 -21.96 -8.08
C GLU A 65 15.96 -23.27 -7.34
N ARG A 66 15.27 -23.19 -6.21
CA ARG A 66 14.86 -24.35 -5.38
C ARG A 66 13.40 -24.74 -5.58
N LEU A 67 12.71 -24.13 -6.54
CA LEU A 67 11.30 -24.40 -6.86
C LEU A 67 11.18 -25.06 -8.25
N PRO A 68 11.58 -26.33 -8.40
CA PRO A 68 11.73 -26.96 -9.72
C PRO A 68 10.40 -27.18 -10.47
N LYS A 69 9.28 -27.15 -9.76
CA LYS A 69 7.94 -27.31 -10.36
C LYS A 69 7.25 -25.98 -10.66
N LEU A 70 7.79 -24.85 -10.17
CA LEU A 70 7.18 -23.54 -10.37
C LEU A 70 7.28 -23.14 -11.86
N ARG A 71 6.12 -22.81 -12.44
CA ARG A 71 5.97 -22.41 -13.85
C ARG A 71 5.38 -21.02 -14.00
N LEU A 72 4.55 -20.61 -13.04
CA LEU A 72 3.80 -19.35 -13.08
C LEU A 72 3.87 -18.62 -11.74
N ILE A 73 4.16 -17.34 -11.80
CA ILE A 73 3.89 -16.39 -10.70
C ILE A 73 2.80 -15.45 -11.18
N SER A 74 1.69 -15.42 -10.47
CA SER A 74 0.55 -14.55 -10.79
C SER A 74 0.33 -13.53 -9.68
N GLN A 75 0.35 -12.26 -10.06
CA GLN A 75 0.14 -11.14 -9.15
C GLN A 75 -0.52 -9.96 -9.87
N ARG A 76 -0.72 -8.86 -9.15
CA ARG A 76 -1.23 -7.60 -9.71
C ARG A 76 -0.39 -6.42 -9.23
N SER A 77 -0.19 -5.40 -10.11
CA SER A 77 0.55 -4.16 -9.84
C SER A 77 2.08 -4.33 -9.97
N VAL A 78 2.86 -3.49 -9.29
CA VAL A 78 4.33 -3.50 -9.35
C VAL A 78 4.93 -4.73 -8.68
N TYR A 79 6.12 -5.14 -9.10
CA TYR A 79 6.76 -6.38 -8.69
C TYR A 79 8.24 -6.23 -8.26
N PRO A 80 8.60 -5.21 -7.44
CA PRO A 80 10.00 -4.99 -7.03
C PRO A 80 10.54 -6.13 -6.14
N HIS A 81 9.65 -6.93 -5.58
CA HIS A 81 9.94 -8.09 -4.73
C HIS A 81 10.24 -9.38 -5.53
N VAL A 82 10.04 -9.38 -6.86
CA VAL A 82 10.29 -10.54 -7.73
C VAL A 82 11.54 -10.30 -8.55
N ASP A 83 12.46 -11.28 -8.58
CA ASP A 83 13.63 -11.32 -9.46
C ASP A 83 13.20 -11.81 -10.84
N VAL A 84 12.86 -10.86 -11.74
CA VAL A 84 12.36 -11.15 -13.08
C VAL A 84 13.40 -11.85 -13.95
N ASP A 85 14.68 -11.47 -13.82
CA ASP A 85 15.78 -12.07 -14.59
C ASP A 85 15.97 -13.53 -14.19
N ALA A 86 15.91 -13.83 -12.88
CA ALA A 86 15.92 -15.21 -12.40
C ALA A 86 14.70 -16.00 -12.88
N CYS A 87 13.50 -15.43 -12.83
CA CYS A 87 12.31 -16.06 -13.38
C CYS A 87 12.48 -16.43 -14.86
N THR A 88 12.95 -15.50 -15.67
CA THR A 88 13.20 -15.70 -17.10
C THR A 88 14.20 -16.82 -17.35
N ARG A 89 15.35 -16.80 -16.66
CA ARG A 89 16.39 -17.81 -16.76
C ARG A 89 15.90 -19.22 -16.41
N LEU A 90 15.01 -19.30 -15.41
CA LEU A 90 14.44 -20.56 -14.91
C LEU A 90 13.19 -21.03 -15.67
N GLY A 91 12.70 -20.26 -16.65
CA GLY A 91 11.48 -20.56 -17.39
C GLY A 91 10.20 -20.39 -16.57
N ILE A 92 10.23 -19.53 -15.57
CA ILE A 92 9.07 -19.17 -14.74
C ILE A 92 8.40 -17.93 -15.33
N LEU A 93 7.17 -18.05 -15.79
CA LEU A 93 6.42 -16.93 -16.32
C LEU A 93 5.89 -16.05 -15.17
N LEU A 94 6.21 -14.77 -15.21
CA LEU A 94 5.60 -13.76 -14.32
C LEU A 94 4.47 -13.05 -15.06
N CYS A 95 3.26 -13.11 -14.50
CA CYS A 95 2.10 -12.38 -14.97
C CYS A 95 1.67 -11.31 -13.96
N SER A 96 1.45 -10.08 -14.43
CA SER A 96 0.98 -8.99 -13.60
C SER A 96 0.15 -7.98 -14.39
N ASN A 97 -1.11 -7.76 -14.01
CA ASN A 97 -1.90 -6.67 -14.55
C ASN A 97 -1.45 -5.34 -13.94
N LEU A 98 -0.71 -4.53 -14.72
CA LEU A 98 -0.17 -3.22 -14.30
C LEU A 98 -1.18 -2.09 -14.41
N HIS A 99 -2.20 -2.25 -15.24
CA HIS A 99 -3.10 -1.18 -15.68
C HIS A 99 -4.59 -1.52 -15.46
N ALA A 100 -4.93 -2.09 -14.35
CA ALA A 100 -6.34 -2.11 -14.00
C ALA A 100 -6.83 -0.66 -13.93
N GLY A 101 -7.56 -0.21 -14.94
CA GLY A 101 -8.03 1.16 -15.11
C GLY A 101 -9.00 1.65 -14.03
N THR A 102 -9.17 0.88 -12.96
CA THR A 102 -9.99 1.20 -11.81
C THR A 102 -9.25 2.13 -10.85
N PRO A 103 -9.87 3.23 -10.40
CA PRO A 103 -9.36 4.01 -9.28
C PRO A 103 -9.17 3.12 -8.05
N SER A 104 -8.14 3.39 -7.24
CA SER A 104 -7.95 2.71 -5.95
C SER A 104 -8.79 3.43 -4.89
N TRP A 105 -10.10 3.17 -4.89
CA TRP A 105 -11.04 3.80 -3.95
C TRP A 105 -10.69 3.41 -2.52
N ALA A 106 -10.46 2.11 -2.26
CA ALA A 106 -10.16 1.61 -0.92
C ALA A 106 -8.97 2.34 -0.28
N ALA A 107 -7.87 2.56 -1.01
CA ALA A 107 -6.72 3.29 -0.49
C ALA A 107 -7.03 4.76 -0.21
N ALA A 108 -7.85 5.41 -1.06
CA ALA A 108 -8.27 6.79 -0.84
C ALA A 108 -9.22 6.90 0.35
N GLU A 109 -10.14 5.96 0.52
CA GLU A 109 -11.09 5.89 1.63
C GLU A 109 -10.38 5.66 2.96
N LEU A 110 -9.42 4.71 3.02
CA LEU A 110 -8.62 4.50 4.22
C LEU A 110 -7.83 5.77 4.58
N ASN A 111 -7.18 6.40 3.60
CA ASN A 111 -6.43 7.63 3.84
C ASN A 111 -7.32 8.71 4.46
N PHE A 112 -8.50 8.95 3.89
CA PHE A 112 -9.42 9.95 4.41
C PHE A 112 -10.06 9.53 5.74
N GLY A 113 -10.32 8.24 5.93
CA GLY A 113 -10.76 7.65 7.21
C GLY A 113 -9.74 7.89 8.32
N LEU A 114 -8.43 7.73 8.03
CA LEU A 114 -7.35 8.03 8.98
C LEU A 114 -7.26 9.52 9.31
N ILE A 115 -7.47 10.41 8.34
CA ILE A 115 -7.57 11.86 8.58
C ILE A 115 -8.68 12.13 9.59
N LEU A 116 -9.88 11.60 9.37
CA LEU A 116 -11.02 11.78 10.29
C LEU A 116 -10.75 11.17 11.67
N ALA A 117 -10.18 9.95 11.69
CA ALA A 117 -9.84 9.24 12.92
C ALA A 117 -8.85 10.02 13.78
N ALA A 118 -7.79 10.56 13.16
CA ALA A 118 -6.76 11.35 13.85
C ALA A 118 -7.31 12.71 14.33
N MET A 119 -7.93 13.46 13.43
CA MET A 119 -8.43 14.80 13.76
C MET A 119 -9.54 14.78 14.81
N ARG A 120 -10.36 13.72 14.86
CA ARG A 120 -11.44 13.55 15.84
C ARG A 120 -11.03 12.67 17.02
N GLN A 121 -9.77 12.18 17.07
CA GLN A 121 -9.24 11.30 18.13
C GLN A 121 -10.10 10.05 18.35
N ILE A 122 -10.66 9.48 17.27
CA ILE A 122 -11.65 8.39 17.36
C ILE A 122 -11.09 7.16 18.10
N PRO A 123 -9.88 6.63 17.77
CA PRO A 123 -9.33 5.45 18.48
C PRO A 123 -9.16 5.71 19.97
N GLN A 124 -8.69 6.90 20.35
CA GLN A 124 -8.47 7.27 21.75
C GLN A 124 -9.79 7.41 22.51
N GLN A 125 -10.81 8.02 21.89
CA GLN A 125 -12.16 8.12 22.47
C GLN A 125 -12.77 6.72 22.69
N VAL A 126 -12.63 5.82 21.70
CA VAL A 126 -13.10 4.43 21.82
C VAL A 126 -12.37 3.69 22.95
N ALA A 127 -11.05 3.83 23.03
CA ALA A 127 -10.25 3.22 24.11
C ALA A 127 -10.66 3.77 25.49
N SER A 128 -10.91 5.07 25.60
CA SER A 128 -11.39 5.71 26.82
C SER A 128 -12.74 5.13 27.30
N MET A 129 -13.71 4.99 26.37
CA MET A 129 -15.01 4.39 26.69
C MET A 129 -14.87 2.93 27.15
N LYS A 130 -14.06 2.13 26.46
CA LYS A 130 -13.80 0.73 26.83
C LYS A 130 -13.14 0.60 28.21
N ALA A 131 -12.38 1.63 28.63
CA ALA A 131 -11.78 1.72 29.96
C ALA A 131 -12.73 2.28 31.04
N GLY A 132 -14.02 2.40 30.76
CA GLY A 132 -15.02 2.93 31.68
C GLY A 132 -14.93 4.44 31.93
N LYS A 133 -14.20 5.16 31.07
CA LYS A 133 -14.09 6.62 31.10
C LYS A 133 -15.05 7.25 30.07
N TRP A 134 -15.28 8.56 30.18
CA TRP A 134 -16.12 9.30 29.25
C TRP A 134 -15.25 10.03 28.18
N GLN A 135 -15.51 11.28 27.90
CA GLN A 135 -14.76 12.08 26.93
C GLN A 135 -13.29 12.27 27.38
N MET A 136 -12.33 12.09 26.46
CA MET A 136 -10.91 12.14 26.77
C MET A 136 -10.19 13.35 26.14
N GLY A 137 -10.89 14.24 25.47
CA GLY A 137 -10.27 15.40 24.83
C GLY A 137 -11.16 16.01 23.75
N VAL A 138 -10.65 17.09 23.14
CA VAL A 138 -11.33 17.83 22.09
C VAL A 138 -10.58 17.67 20.78
N GLY A 139 -11.22 17.03 19.81
CA GLY A 139 -10.71 16.92 18.45
C GLY A 139 -10.92 18.20 17.63
N SER A 140 -10.47 18.18 16.39
CA SER A 140 -10.58 19.30 15.44
C SER A 140 -11.50 18.96 14.27
N SER A 141 -12.27 19.93 13.81
CA SER A 141 -13.05 19.84 12.58
C SER A 141 -12.16 20.02 11.35
N LEU A 142 -12.55 19.46 10.20
CA LEU A 142 -11.81 19.58 8.93
C LEU A 142 -12.16 20.85 8.15
N ARG A 143 -13.42 21.32 8.25
CA ARG A 143 -13.92 22.49 7.50
C ARG A 143 -13.01 23.72 7.69
N GLY A 144 -12.61 24.33 6.58
CA GLY A 144 -11.76 25.52 6.55
C GLY A 144 -10.26 25.24 6.74
N LYS A 145 -9.87 24.00 7.09
CA LYS A 145 -8.46 23.61 7.17
C LYS A 145 -7.88 23.34 5.78
N THR A 146 -6.57 23.44 5.65
CA THR A 146 -5.84 23.17 4.41
C THR A 146 -5.38 21.72 4.38
N LEU A 147 -5.88 20.97 3.38
CA LEU A 147 -5.39 19.63 3.04
C LEU A 147 -4.31 19.74 1.96
N GLY A 148 -3.08 19.52 2.34
CA GLY A 148 -1.93 19.41 1.45
C GLY A 148 -1.88 18.00 0.82
N ILE A 149 -1.95 17.93 -0.50
CA ILE A 149 -1.83 16.71 -1.30
C ILE A 149 -0.44 16.67 -1.94
N PHE A 150 0.46 15.84 -1.39
CA PHE A 150 1.77 15.63 -1.98
C PHE A 150 1.71 14.45 -2.96
N GLY A 151 1.65 14.78 -4.26
CA GLY A 151 1.45 13.81 -5.33
C GLY A 151 0.00 13.77 -5.82
N TYR A 152 -0.28 14.42 -6.94
CA TYR A 152 -1.62 14.52 -7.52
C TYR A 152 -1.81 13.46 -8.63
N GLY A 153 -1.79 12.19 -8.21
CA GLY A 153 -2.09 11.02 -9.03
C GLY A 153 -3.50 10.47 -8.78
N ARG A 154 -3.72 9.18 -9.08
CA ARG A 154 -5.03 8.50 -8.92
C ARG A 154 -5.60 8.62 -7.51
N ILE A 155 -4.82 8.36 -6.47
CA ILE A 155 -5.27 8.40 -5.07
C ILE A 155 -5.35 9.85 -4.58
N GLY A 156 -4.32 10.67 -4.88
CA GLY A 156 -4.26 12.06 -4.44
C GLY A 156 -5.43 12.91 -4.98
N SER A 157 -5.82 12.71 -6.25
CA SER A 157 -6.96 13.45 -6.83
C SER A 157 -8.30 13.07 -6.19
N VAL A 158 -8.48 11.80 -5.83
CA VAL A 158 -9.68 11.35 -5.10
C VAL A 158 -9.74 11.97 -3.71
N ASN A 159 -8.62 11.95 -2.96
CA ASN A 159 -8.54 12.57 -1.64
C ASN A 159 -8.76 14.10 -1.68
N ALA A 160 -8.28 14.77 -2.72
CA ALA A 160 -8.59 16.19 -2.94
C ALA A 160 -10.11 16.41 -3.09
N GLY A 161 -10.80 15.53 -3.82
CA GLY A 161 -12.26 15.56 -3.96
C GLY A 161 -12.97 15.34 -2.61
N TYR A 162 -12.52 14.38 -1.81
CA TYR A 162 -13.07 14.17 -0.47
C TYR A 162 -12.86 15.40 0.42
N GLY A 163 -11.64 15.94 0.45
CA GLY A 163 -11.36 17.16 1.21
C GLY A 163 -12.25 18.34 0.82
N LYS A 164 -12.45 18.54 -0.50
CA LYS A 164 -13.37 19.56 -1.01
C LYS A 164 -14.79 19.35 -0.53
N ALA A 165 -15.30 18.11 -0.55
CA ALA A 165 -16.63 17.78 -0.06
C ALA A 165 -16.80 18.07 1.45
N PHE A 166 -15.72 17.94 2.23
CA PHE A 166 -15.69 18.32 3.65
C PHE A 166 -15.45 19.83 3.89
N GLY A 167 -15.39 20.63 2.84
CA GLY A 167 -15.20 22.08 2.94
C GLY A 167 -13.79 22.50 3.35
N MET A 168 -12.78 21.68 2.98
CA MET A 168 -11.38 22.00 3.17
C MET A 168 -10.83 22.84 1.99
N ASN A 169 -9.77 23.60 2.25
CA ASN A 169 -8.94 24.19 1.22
C ASN A 169 -7.95 23.13 0.72
N ILE A 170 -7.87 22.92 -0.60
CA ILE A 170 -6.96 21.93 -1.18
C ILE A 170 -5.73 22.64 -1.70
N LEU A 171 -4.54 22.20 -1.25
CA LEU A 171 -3.24 22.70 -1.67
C LEU A 171 -2.42 21.52 -2.23
N VAL A 172 -1.97 21.63 -3.48
CA VAL A 172 -1.27 20.53 -4.15
C VAL A 172 0.21 20.85 -4.31
N TRP A 173 1.05 19.86 -4.07
CA TRP A 173 2.45 19.85 -4.43
C TRP A 173 2.80 18.54 -5.15
N SER A 174 3.41 18.65 -6.34
CA SER A 174 3.73 17.50 -7.18
C SER A 174 4.72 17.91 -8.29
N ARG A 175 5.01 16.98 -9.21
CA ARG A 175 5.69 17.29 -10.47
C ARG A 175 4.80 18.15 -11.37
N GLU A 176 5.39 18.99 -12.25
CA GLU A 176 4.67 20.02 -13.02
C GLU A 176 3.45 19.47 -13.78
N ALA A 177 3.59 18.39 -14.54
CA ALA A 177 2.44 17.80 -15.26
C ALA A 177 1.23 17.44 -14.37
N SER A 178 1.47 17.12 -13.10
CA SER A 178 0.41 16.86 -12.12
C SER A 178 -0.13 18.16 -11.50
N LEU A 179 0.70 19.19 -11.38
CA LEU A 179 0.28 20.53 -10.95
C LEU A 179 -0.63 21.20 -11.97
N GLU A 180 -0.33 21.07 -13.27
CA GLU A 180 -1.21 21.53 -14.35
C GLU A 180 -2.61 20.89 -14.26
N LYS A 181 -2.65 19.56 -14.03
CA LYS A 181 -3.91 18.85 -13.81
C LYS A 181 -4.64 19.39 -12.58
N ALA A 182 -3.95 19.60 -11.45
CA ALA A 182 -4.56 20.13 -10.24
C ALA A 182 -5.16 21.54 -10.45
N ARG A 183 -4.46 22.42 -11.20
CA ARG A 183 -4.98 23.75 -11.59
C ARG A 183 -6.23 23.63 -12.47
N ALA A 184 -6.22 22.70 -13.44
CA ALA A 184 -7.38 22.44 -14.30
C ALA A 184 -8.59 21.91 -13.51
N ASP A 185 -8.35 21.11 -12.48
CA ASP A 185 -9.38 20.61 -11.55
C ASP A 185 -9.84 21.69 -10.53
N GLY A 186 -9.27 22.92 -10.58
CA GLY A 186 -9.65 24.06 -9.74
C GLY A 186 -9.04 24.07 -8.36
N TYR A 187 -7.89 23.37 -8.14
CA TYR A 187 -7.19 23.35 -6.87
C TYR A 187 -5.99 24.30 -6.84
N ALA A 188 -5.70 24.83 -5.64
CA ALA A 188 -4.52 25.64 -5.43
C ALA A 188 -3.25 24.78 -5.48
N VAL A 189 -2.17 25.38 -6.00
CA VAL A 189 -0.85 24.78 -6.08
C VAL A 189 0.10 25.61 -5.21
N ALA A 190 0.91 24.93 -4.39
CA ALA A 190 1.89 25.60 -3.54
C ALA A 190 2.99 26.27 -4.39
N ALA A 191 3.46 27.43 -3.94
CA ALA A 191 4.53 28.18 -4.62
C ALA A 191 5.90 27.47 -4.51
N SER A 192 6.12 26.71 -3.45
CA SER A 192 7.30 25.89 -3.23
C SER A 192 6.96 24.72 -2.32
N LYS A 193 7.90 23.77 -2.18
CA LYS A 193 7.78 22.64 -1.25
C LYS A 193 7.70 23.12 0.20
N GLU A 194 8.50 24.10 0.55
CA GLU A 194 8.51 24.73 1.88
C GLU A 194 7.14 25.34 2.19
N ALA A 195 6.61 26.17 1.28
CA ALA A 195 5.30 26.78 1.43
C ALA A 195 4.18 25.73 1.55
N PHE A 196 4.29 24.59 0.85
CA PHE A 196 3.36 23.48 0.98
C PHE A 196 3.30 22.93 2.40
N PHE A 197 4.46 22.64 3.03
CA PHE A 197 4.52 22.13 4.41
C PHE A 197 4.10 23.17 5.45
N GLU A 198 4.45 24.45 5.26
CA GLU A 198 4.11 25.55 6.17
C GLU A 198 2.60 25.85 6.20
N GLN A 199 1.95 25.82 5.04
CA GLN A 199 0.55 26.21 4.92
C GLN A 199 -0.43 25.09 5.26
N SER A 200 -0.01 23.83 5.13
CA SER A 200 -0.90 22.68 5.32
C SER A 200 -1.22 22.45 6.81
N ASP A 201 -2.50 22.22 7.11
CA ASP A 201 -2.95 21.68 8.40
C ASP A 201 -2.89 20.15 8.41
N ILE A 202 -3.04 19.54 7.24
CA ILE A 202 -2.89 18.11 7.02
C ILE A 202 -2.03 17.92 5.78
N VAL A 203 -0.97 17.12 5.87
CA VAL A 203 -0.15 16.71 4.73
C VAL A 203 -0.42 15.25 4.45
N SER A 204 -0.85 14.93 3.24
CA SER A 204 -1.12 13.56 2.80
C SER A 204 -0.21 13.16 1.63
N LEU A 205 0.54 12.05 1.80
CA LEU A 205 1.54 11.59 0.83
C LEU A 205 0.94 10.58 -0.14
N HIS A 206 1.07 10.86 -1.46
CA HIS A 206 0.50 10.06 -2.56
C HIS A 206 1.51 9.81 -3.69
N LEU A 207 2.76 9.54 -3.33
CA LEU A 207 3.85 9.30 -4.26
C LEU A 207 4.18 7.80 -4.35
N ARG A 208 4.70 7.38 -5.52
CA ARG A 208 5.38 6.08 -5.61
C ARG A 208 6.76 6.18 -4.98
N LEU A 209 7.20 5.12 -4.33
CA LEU A 209 8.58 4.99 -3.87
C LEU A 209 9.44 4.48 -5.03
N VAL A 210 10.31 5.33 -5.50
CA VAL A 210 11.38 5.07 -6.48
C VAL A 210 12.62 5.82 -5.99
N ASP A 211 13.78 5.59 -6.58
CA ASP A 211 15.01 6.24 -6.14
C ASP A 211 14.91 7.77 -6.05
N ALA A 212 14.24 8.39 -7.02
CA ALA A 212 14.01 9.84 -7.06
C ALA A 212 13.05 10.37 -5.97
N THR A 213 12.29 9.52 -5.32
CA THR A 213 11.31 9.90 -4.28
C THR A 213 11.68 9.34 -2.90
N ARG A 214 12.73 8.56 -2.80
CA ARG A 214 13.22 8.04 -1.52
C ARG A 214 13.71 9.20 -0.66
N GLY A 215 13.19 9.30 0.58
CA GLY A 215 13.51 10.37 1.50
C GLY A 215 13.12 11.77 1.00
N ILE A 216 12.16 11.86 0.06
CA ILE A 216 11.74 13.15 -0.51
C ILE A 216 11.13 14.08 0.54
N VAL A 217 10.57 13.53 1.61
CA VAL A 217 10.13 14.28 2.80
C VAL A 217 11.27 14.24 3.82
N THR A 218 11.91 15.37 4.03
CA THR A 218 13.09 15.49 4.90
C THR A 218 12.71 15.92 6.32
N ALA A 219 13.66 15.81 7.26
CA ALA A 219 13.50 16.36 8.60
C ALA A 219 13.21 17.88 8.57
N ALA A 220 13.83 18.61 7.63
CA ALA A 220 13.59 20.05 7.45
C ALA A 220 12.16 20.35 7.00
N ASP A 221 11.58 19.52 6.12
CA ASP A 221 10.19 19.66 5.69
C ASP A 221 9.23 19.45 6.86
N LEU A 222 9.45 18.38 7.65
CA LEU A 222 8.64 18.08 8.83
C LEU A 222 8.68 19.19 9.88
N ALA A 223 9.86 19.77 10.11
CA ALA A 223 10.04 20.90 11.04
C ALA A 223 9.28 22.17 10.63
N ARG A 224 8.93 22.32 9.35
CA ARG A 224 8.10 23.43 8.84
C ARG A 224 6.62 23.25 9.12
N MET A 225 6.16 22.03 9.37
CA MET A 225 4.75 21.76 9.66
C MET A 225 4.29 22.46 10.93
N LYS A 226 3.01 22.81 10.98
CA LYS A 226 2.42 23.42 12.19
C LYS A 226 2.44 22.42 13.36
N PRO A 227 2.56 22.89 14.62
CA PRO A 227 2.48 22.03 15.80
C PRO A 227 1.13 21.29 15.93
N THR A 228 0.09 21.80 15.27
CA THR A 228 -1.24 21.18 15.23
C THR A 228 -1.48 20.35 13.96
N ALA A 229 -0.49 20.27 13.07
CA ALA A 229 -0.65 19.59 11.80
C ALA A 229 -0.62 18.06 11.97
N LEU A 230 -1.29 17.40 11.02
CA LEU A 230 -1.31 15.95 10.85
C LEU A 230 -0.51 15.57 9.61
N LEU A 231 0.41 14.62 9.73
CA LEU A 231 1.03 13.93 8.60
C LEU A 231 0.31 12.60 8.37
N VAL A 232 -0.10 12.32 7.13
CA VAL A 232 -0.72 11.06 6.74
C VAL A 232 0.13 10.36 5.68
N ASN A 233 0.53 9.12 5.94
CA ASN A 233 1.26 8.31 4.97
C ASN A 233 0.62 6.92 4.82
N THR A 234 -0.12 6.75 3.76
CA THR A 234 -0.69 5.46 3.31
C THR A 234 -0.05 5.00 2.00
N SER A 235 1.11 5.58 1.65
CA SER A 235 1.84 5.25 0.43
C SER A 235 3.00 4.28 0.71
N ARG A 236 4.16 4.80 1.14
CA ARG A 236 5.35 4.01 1.50
C ARG A 236 6.16 4.75 2.57
N ALA A 237 6.67 4.03 3.56
CA ALA A 237 7.48 4.63 4.63
C ALA A 237 8.75 5.31 4.10
N GLY A 238 9.43 4.69 3.13
CA GLY A 238 10.65 5.23 2.53
C GLY A 238 10.52 6.55 1.75
N LEU A 239 9.32 7.13 1.66
CA LEU A 239 9.13 8.52 1.18
C LEU A 239 9.63 9.55 2.19
N ILE A 240 9.69 9.18 3.45
CA ILE A 240 10.21 10.02 4.53
C ILE A 240 11.66 9.59 4.80
N GLU A 241 12.52 10.55 5.07
CA GLU A 241 13.90 10.32 5.48
C GLU A 241 13.96 9.39 6.72
N PRO A 242 14.80 8.35 6.73
CA PRO A 242 14.84 7.38 7.81
C PRO A 242 14.99 8.04 9.19
N GLY A 243 14.16 7.66 10.15
CA GLY A 243 14.15 8.20 11.51
C GLY A 243 13.57 9.60 11.67
N ALA A 244 13.47 10.40 10.61
CA ALA A 244 13.06 11.80 10.68
C ALA A 244 11.66 12.00 11.28
N LEU A 245 10.70 11.11 10.98
CA LEU A 245 9.34 11.25 11.49
C LEU A 245 9.27 11.06 13.01
N VAL A 246 9.98 10.10 13.57
CA VAL A 246 10.00 9.84 15.02
C VAL A 246 10.55 11.06 15.76
N GLU A 247 11.67 11.62 15.28
CA GLU A 247 12.29 12.81 15.90
C GLU A 247 11.40 14.06 15.74
N ALA A 248 10.78 14.23 14.58
CA ALA A 248 9.86 15.33 14.32
C ALA A 248 8.63 15.30 15.25
N LEU A 249 8.03 14.12 15.43
CA LEU A 249 6.91 13.93 16.36
C LEU A 249 7.30 14.18 17.82
N ARG A 250 8.51 13.77 18.22
CA ARG A 250 9.07 14.09 19.55
C ARG A 250 9.28 15.60 19.74
N ALA A 251 9.69 16.28 18.67
CA ALA A 251 9.83 17.74 18.66
C ALA A 251 8.48 18.47 18.54
N GLY A 252 7.37 17.76 18.34
CA GLY A 252 6.02 18.30 18.24
C GLY A 252 5.69 18.98 16.90
N ARG A 253 6.42 18.67 15.83
CA ARG A 253 6.16 19.17 14.47
C ARG A 253 6.46 18.10 13.41
N PRO A 254 5.43 17.47 12.82
CA PRO A 254 4.00 17.68 13.04
C PRO A 254 3.55 17.24 14.43
N GLY A 255 2.41 17.76 14.90
CA GLY A 255 1.82 17.37 16.19
C GLY A 255 1.19 15.98 16.19
N MET A 256 0.85 15.43 15.03
CA MET A 256 0.18 14.12 14.87
C MET A 256 0.65 13.40 13.61
N ALA A 257 0.55 12.08 13.62
CA ALA A 257 0.71 11.27 12.41
C ALA A 257 -0.36 10.17 12.33
N ALA A 258 -0.70 9.77 11.08
CA ALA A 258 -1.53 8.62 10.78
C ALA A 258 -0.84 7.79 9.67
N LEU A 259 -0.49 6.55 9.98
CA LEU A 259 0.41 5.74 9.18
C LEU A 259 -0.24 4.40 8.86
N ASP A 260 -0.14 3.99 7.59
CA ASP A 260 -0.53 2.65 7.15
C ASP A 260 0.67 1.85 6.60
N VAL A 261 1.89 2.42 6.69
CA VAL A 261 3.11 1.83 6.12
C VAL A 261 4.32 2.05 7.03
N PHE A 262 5.23 1.06 7.05
CA PHE A 262 6.38 1.03 7.95
C PHE A 262 7.65 0.66 7.20
N GLU A 263 8.83 0.98 7.75
CA GLU A 263 10.12 0.64 7.13
C GLU A 263 10.35 -0.87 7.08
N LYS A 264 9.85 -1.58 8.09
CA LYS A 264 9.85 -3.04 8.15
C LYS A 264 8.41 -3.55 8.26
N GLU A 265 7.99 -4.37 7.32
CA GLU A 265 6.67 -4.99 7.29
C GLU A 265 6.79 -6.51 7.13
N PRO A 266 5.99 -7.31 7.86
CA PRO A 266 5.04 -6.90 8.89
C PRO A 266 5.71 -6.31 10.14
N LEU A 267 5.12 -5.25 10.71
CA LEU A 267 5.58 -4.64 11.95
C LEU A 267 5.03 -5.43 13.15
N THR A 268 5.83 -6.34 13.68
CA THR A 268 5.48 -7.19 14.84
C THR A 268 6.20 -6.78 16.12
N ASP A 269 7.15 -5.86 16.02
CA ASP A 269 7.87 -5.31 17.17
C ASP A 269 7.00 -4.28 17.90
N THR A 270 6.42 -4.70 19.04
CA THR A 270 5.58 -3.81 19.85
C THR A 270 6.35 -2.70 20.56
N SER A 271 7.70 -2.72 20.53
CA SER A 271 8.54 -1.66 21.07
C SER A 271 8.78 -0.51 20.08
N ASP A 272 8.30 -0.62 18.83
CA ASP A 272 8.44 0.44 17.83
C ASP A 272 7.90 1.77 18.38
N PRO A 273 8.67 2.87 18.31
CA PRO A 273 8.26 4.16 18.85
C PRO A 273 6.94 4.66 18.31
N LEU A 274 6.66 4.46 17.02
CA LEU A 274 5.43 4.95 16.37
C LEU A 274 4.17 4.29 16.93
N LEU A 275 4.25 3.00 17.32
CA LEU A 275 3.13 2.29 17.96
C LEU A 275 2.85 2.80 19.38
N ASN A 276 3.85 3.38 20.04
CA ASN A 276 3.77 3.79 21.45
C ASN A 276 3.56 5.31 21.64
N MET A 277 3.53 6.10 20.54
CA MET A 277 3.24 7.54 20.61
C MET A 277 1.72 7.78 20.66
N PRO A 278 1.20 8.53 21.66
CA PRO A 278 -0.23 8.78 21.83
C PRO A 278 -0.84 9.65 20.72
N ASN A 279 -0.01 10.38 19.99
CA ASN A 279 -0.38 11.27 18.88
C ASN A 279 -0.20 10.60 17.50
N VAL A 280 0.00 9.28 17.47
CA VAL A 280 0.15 8.50 16.23
C VAL A 280 -0.96 7.45 16.13
N ILE A 281 -1.55 7.33 14.95
CA ILE A 281 -2.45 6.22 14.59
C ILE A 281 -1.72 5.35 13.57
N CYS A 282 -1.67 4.04 13.84
CA CYS A 282 -1.07 3.04 12.96
C CYS A 282 -2.10 2.02 12.52
N THR A 283 -2.11 1.69 11.23
CA THR A 283 -2.87 0.57 10.65
C THR A 283 -1.91 -0.35 9.89
N PRO A 284 -2.16 -1.67 9.83
CA PRO A 284 -1.18 -2.64 9.35
C PRO A 284 -1.23 -2.83 7.82
N HIS A 285 -0.97 -1.76 7.07
CA HIS A 285 -0.91 -1.71 5.60
C HIS A 285 -2.18 -2.25 4.95
N ILE A 286 -3.32 -1.68 5.33
CA ILE A 286 -4.65 -2.12 4.90
C ILE A 286 -5.29 -1.23 3.82
N GLY A 287 -4.55 -0.31 3.20
CA GLY A 287 -5.08 0.61 2.20
C GLY A 287 -5.78 -0.05 1.01
N TYR A 288 -5.45 -1.30 0.71
CA TYR A 288 -6.09 -2.11 -0.34
C TYR A 288 -6.97 -3.24 0.22
N VAL A 289 -7.05 -3.37 1.54
CA VAL A 289 -7.75 -4.47 2.22
C VAL A 289 -9.22 -4.10 2.38
N SER A 290 -9.97 -4.24 1.31
CA SER A 290 -11.43 -4.22 1.31
C SER A 290 -11.95 -5.40 0.47
N ARG A 291 -13.18 -5.86 0.74
CA ARG A 291 -13.76 -7.01 0.01
C ARG A 291 -13.85 -6.72 -1.49
N ASP A 292 -14.29 -5.53 -1.87
CA ASP A 292 -14.48 -5.14 -3.27
C ASP A 292 -13.14 -5.02 -4.02
N GLU A 293 -12.12 -4.46 -3.37
CA GLU A 293 -10.77 -4.37 -3.93
C GLU A 293 -10.14 -5.77 -4.05
N TYR A 294 -10.33 -6.64 -3.07
CA TYR A 294 -9.88 -8.04 -3.12
C TYR A 294 -10.56 -8.79 -4.26
N GLU A 295 -11.89 -8.70 -4.39
CA GLU A 295 -12.61 -9.32 -5.49
C GLU A 295 -12.07 -8.89 -6.85
N THR A 296 -11.84 -7.58 -7.04
CA THR A 296 -11.28 -7.03 -8.28
C THR A 296 -9.86 -7.51 -8.53
N GLN A 297 -8.99 -7.44 -7.51
CA GLN A 297 -7.57 -7.80 -7.67
C GLN A 297 -7.39 -9.29 -7.91
N PHE A 298 -8.06 -10.13 -7.12
CA PHE A 298 -7.92 -11.57 -7.22
C PHE A 298 -8.67 -12.15 -8.40
N SER A 299 -9.75 -11.51 -8.87
CA SER A 299 -10.35 -11.83 -10.15
C SER A 299 -9.33 -11.75 -11.29
N ASP A 300 -8.56 -10.65 -11.38
CA ASP A 300 -7.49 -10.49 -12.38
C ASP A 300 -6.38 -11.54 -12.21
N ILE A 301 -5.95 -11.80 -10.97
CA ILE A 301 -4.88 -12.75 -10.66
C ILE A 301 -5.29 -14.17 -11.02
N PHE A 302 -6.53 -14.55 -10.72
CA PHE A 302 -7.04 -15.89 -11.04
C PHE A 302 -7.30 -16.06 -12.54
N ASP A 303 -7.72 -15.01 -13.26
CA ASP A 303 -7.82 -15.03 -14.72
C ASP A 303 -6.47 -15.32 -15.39
N GLN A 304 -5.36 -14.81 -14.84
CA GLN A 304 -4.02 -15.13 -15.33
C GLN A 304 -3.69 -16.63 -15.18
N ILE A 305 -4.11 -17.26 -14.06
CA ILE A 305 -3.91 -18.70 -13.83
C ILE A 305 -4.74 -19.52 -14.81
N VAL A 306 -6.02 -19.16 -14.97
CA VAL A 306 -6.94 -19.84 -15.92
C VAL A 306 -6.42 -19.71 -17.33
N ALA A 307 -6.01 -18.53 -17.75
CA ALA A 307 -5.47 -18.28 -19.09
C ALA A 307 -4.15 -19.05 -19.33
N TYR A 308 -3.26 -19.11 -18.32
CA TYR A 308 -2.05 -19.92 -18.40
C TYR A 308 -2.36 -21.41 -18.57
N ALA A 309 -3.27 -21.96 -17.75
CA ALA A 309 -3.69 -23.35 -17.83
C ALA A 309 -4.37 -23.71 -19.15
N ALA A 310 -5.00 -22.74 -19.81
CA ALA A 310 -5.59 -22.87 -21.15
C ALA A 310 -4.58 -22.71 -22.31
N GLY A 311 -3.27 -22.50 -22.03
CA GLY A 311 -2.26 -22.30 -23.04
C GLY A 311 -2.23 -20.91 -23.69
N ALA A 312 -2.94 -19.94 -23.13
CA ALA A 312 -3.06 -18.57 -23.64
C ALA A 312 -2.80 -17.52 -22.54
N PRO A 313 -1.59 -17.48 -21.95
CA PRO A 313 -1.29 -16.60 -20.84
C PRO A 313 -1.48 -15.11 -21.18
N ILE A 314 -1.91 -14.35 -20.20
CA ILE A 314 -2.21 -12.92 -20.31
C ILE A 314 -1.33 -12.12 -19.34
N ASN A 315 -1.17 -10.81 -19.58
CA ASN A 315 -0.41 -9.89 -18.72
C ASN A 315 1.03 -10.34 -18.42
N MET A 316 1.68 -10.98 -19.38
CA MET A 316 3.05 -11.48 -19.27
C MET A 316 4.05 -10.33 -19.10
N ILE A 317 4.90 -10.43 -18.08
CA ILE A 317 5.99 -9.47 -17.84
C ILE A 317 7.27 -9.92 -18.56
N ASN A 318 7.57 -11.23 -18.56
CA ASN A 318 8.71 -11.85 -19.20
C ASN A 318 8.27 -12.92 -20.21
N PRO A 319 7.66 -12.52 -21.35
CA PRO A 319 7.06 -13.45 -22.32
C PRO A 319 8.05 -14.47 -22.90
N GLU A 320 9.35 -14.19 -22.89
CA GLU A 320 10.42 -15.09 -23.30
C GLU A 320 10.54 -16.33 -22.41
N ALA A 321 9.98 -16.31 -21.21
CA ALA A 321 9.91 -17.50 -20.34
C ALA A 321 8.75 -18.44 -20.72
N TRP A 322 7.81 -17.99 -21.54
CA TRP A 322 6.69 -18.80 -21.95
C TRP A 322 7.09 -19.92 -22.92
N ARG A 323 6.71 -21.16 -22.59
CA ARG A 323 6.93 -22.36 -23.41
C ARG A 323 5.59 -23.06 -23.64
N PRO A 324 4.98 -22.97 -24.83
CA PRO A 324 3.66 -23.57 -25.12
C PRO A 324 3.60 -25.09 -24.92
N GLU A 325 4.72 -25.77 -25.00
CA GLU A 325 4.83 -27.24 -24.92
C GLU A 325 4.86 -27.79 -23.47
N THR A 326 4.79 -26.92 -22.46
CA THR A 326 5.02 -27.28 -21.03
C THR A 326 3.74 -27.44 -20.21
N ILE A 327 2.57 -27.50 -20.85
CA ILE A 327 1.26 -27.64 -20.18
C ILE A 327 0.83 -29.10 -20.15
#